data_05f307fabd512a500f112772afe6cbcc
#
_entry.id   05f307fabd512a500f112772afe6cbcc
#
_cell.length_a   1.000
_cell.length_b   1.000
_cell.length_c   1.000
_cell.angle_alpha   90.00
_cell.angle_beta   90.00
_cell.angle_gamma   90.00
#
_symmetry.space_group_name_H-M   'P 1'
#
loop_
_entity.id
_entity.type
_entity.pdbx_description
1 polymer ?
#
loop_
_entity_poly.entity_id
_entity_poly.type
_entity_poly.pdbx_seq_one_letter_code
_entity_poly.pdbx_strand_id
1 'polypeptide(L)'
;MTAALSRICSLTPRSLAAGLRISLLIAAFTASSTCGALIYETTSPYHHIRVVDDHGIRTLYFDNAAESSMSLSNNAGGHFEYTEYFHMPWLWNTQICEVLMIGLGGGSTQHAFEHYYPDVSFRTIEIDPAVARVARDYFTVRESDKQKVEISDGRVFLRRSRAKYDLIILDAYLSGRYGSSIPQHLATKEFFELARDHLTANGVLVYNVAGTVSGWHSDIVGAMYRTLGVVFPQVYLFPVTTSMNVVLLATCSPVRANLDGVRWRAAQMTQARRITIPGFRQRVEAFRSAAPANASRCPILTDDFAPVEGLSGGYGNPDRTRSP
;
A
#
# COMPACT_ATOMS: atom_id res chain seq x y z
N MET A 1 -9.78 22.23 -91.85
CA MET A 1 -9.04 23.15 -92.73
C MET A 1 -7.81 23.61 -92.02
N THR A 2 -6.74 23.07 -92.47
CA THR A 2 -5.45 23.66 -92.85
C THR A 2 -4.65 24.21 -91.68
N ALA A 3 -3.57 23.48 -91.31
CA ALA A 3 -2.19 23.45 -91.84
C ALA A 3 -1.48 24.75 -91.37
N ALA A 4 -0.30 24.82 -90.95
CA ALA A 4 0.96 24.17 -91.26
C ALA A 4 2.04 24.68 -90.29
N LEU A 5 2.95 23.78 -89.92
CA LEU A 5 4.41 23.82 -90.23
C LEU A 5 5.22 24.99 -89.63
N SER A 6 6.08 24.68 -88.78
CA SER A 6 7.54 24.36 -88.79
C SER A 6 8.44 25.59 -88.49
N ARG A 7 9.33 25.51 -87.58
CA ARG A 7 10.78 25.45 -87.83
C ARG A 7 11.60 25.32 -86.54
N ILE A 8 12.51 24.45 -86.65
CA ILE A 8 13.66 24.10 -85.87
C ILE A 8 14.61 25.28 -85.67
N CYS A 9 15.14 25.48 -84.48
CA CYS A 9 16.53 25.90 -84.34
C CYS A 9 17.13 25.41 -83.04
N SER A 10 18.11 24.65 -83.22
CA SER A 10 19.03 24.03 -82.28
C SER A 10 19.86 25.12 -81.55
N LEU A 11 20.14 25.02 -80.32
CA LEU A 11 21.41 25.39 -79.68
C LEU A 11 21.58 24.59 -78.40
N THR A 12 22.73 23.99 -78.30
CA THR A 12 23.30 23.08 -77.33
C THR A 12 23.74 23.80 -76.05
N PRO A 13 24.32 23.02 -75.11
CA PRO A 13 24.03 23.26 -73.64
C PRO A 13 25.17 24.01 -72.96
N ARG A 14 24.88 24.62 -71.86
CA ARG A 14 25.90 24.96 -70.86
C ARG A 14 25.38 24.66 -69.47
N SER A 15 26.04 23.71 -68.87
CA SER A 15 26.05 23.28 -67.51
C SER A 15 26.08 24.42 -66.48
N LEU A 16 25.23 24.34 -65.45
CA LEU A 16 25.52 24.82 -64.15
C LEU A 16 24.88 23.87 -63.11
N ALA A 17 25.70 22.98 -62.64
CA ALA A 17 25.39 22.12 -61.52
C ALA A 17 25.35 22.99 -60.25
N ALA A 18 24.18 23.29 -59.71
CA ALA A 18 24.01 23.78 -58.34
C ALA A 18 23.52 22.59 -57.52
N GLY A 19 24.48 21.92 -56.88
CA GLY A 19 24.18 20.83 -55.93
C GLY A 19 23.48 21.34 -54.70
N LEU A 20 22.19 21.09 -54.61
CA LEU A 20 21.43 21.23 -53.38
C LEU A 20 21.69 20.02 -52.49
N ARG A 21 22.68 20.11 -51.60
CA ARG A 21 22.91 19.11 -50.57
C ARG A 21 21.81 19.32 -49.50
N ILE A 22 20.76 18.52 -49.60
CA ILE A 22 19.80 18.34 -48.51
C ILE A 22 20.52 17.48 -47.45
N SER A 23 21.06 18.14 -46.42
CA SER A 23 21.52 17.46 -45.22
C SER A 23 20.31 17.03 -44.44
N LEU A 24 19.91 15.76 -44.55
CA LEU A 24 18.93 15.12 -43.70
C LEU A 24 19.56 15.01 -42.29
N LEU A 25 19.30 15.96 -41.42
CA LEU A 25 19.55 15.81 -39.98
C LEU A 25 18.50 14.80 -39.46
N ILE A 26 18.88 13.52 -39.44
CA ILE A 26 18.19 12.52 -38.64
C ILE A 26 18.53 12.83 -37.20
N ALA A 27 17.67 13.60 -36.54
CA ALA A 27 17.63 13.69 -35.09
C ALA A 27 17.21 12.31 -34.58
N ALA A 28 18.18 11.47 -34.26
CA ALA A 28 17.95 10.26 -33.52
C ALA A 28 17.39 10.69 -32.13
N PHE A 29 16.07 10.74 -32.02
CA PHE A 29 15.40 10.70 -30.73
C PHE A 29 15.71 9.31 -30.16
N THR A 30 16.82 9.17 -29.45
CA THR A 30 16.98 8.10 -28.50
C THR A 30 15.94 8.32 -27.41
N ALA A 31 14.79 7.68 -27.55
CA ALA A 31 13.91 7.45 -26.43
C ALA A 31 14.73 6.61 -25.45
N SER A 32 15.44 7.28 -24.55
CA SER A 32 15.97 6.65 -23.35
C SER A 32 14.74 6.17 -22.60
N SER A 33 14.39 4.90 -22.76
CA SER A 33 13.57 4.20 -21.77
C SER A 33 14.35 4.34 -20.46
N THR A 34 14.01 5.31 -19.67
CA THR A 34 14.52 5.46 -18.31
C THR A 34 13.91 4.32 -17.51
N CYS A 35 14.50 3.14 -17.64
CA CYS A 35 14.33 2.09 -16.66
C CYS A 35 14.90 2.62 -15.36
N GLY A 36 14.14 2.61 -14.27
CA GLY A 36 14.59 3.10 -12.97
C GLY A 36 15.94 2.45 -12.60
N ALA A 37 16.80 3.19 -11.91
CA ALA A 37 18.11 2.72 -11.49
C ALA A 37 17.96 1.69 -10.36
N LEU A 38 18.45 0.46 -10.59
CA LEU A 38 18.58 -0.54 -9.52
C LEU A 38 19.68 -0.07 -8.56
N ILE A 39 19.31 0.22 -7.30
CA ILE A 39 20.22 0.72 -6.27
C ILE A 39 20.77 -0.41 -5.41
N TYR A 40 19.92 -1.39 -5.13
CA TYR A 40 20.28 -2.53 -4.28
C TYR A 40 19.44 -3.75 -4.61
N GLU A 41 20.01 -4.93 -4.46
CA GLU A 41 19.34 -6.21 -4.66
C GLU A 41 19.89 -7.27 -3.71
N THR A 42 19.02 -8.05 -3.11
CA THR A 42 19.39 -9.19 -2.27
C THR A 42 18.24 -10.18 -2.18
N THR A 43 18.53 -11.38 -1.67
CA THR A 43 17.51 -12.41 -1.38
C THR A 43 17.61 -12.80 0.08
N SER A 44 16.46 -12.89 0.74
CA SER A 44 16.29 -13.40 2.09
C SER A 44 15.50 -14.72 2.05
N PRO A 45 15.28 -15.40 3.20
CA PRO A 45 14.38 -16.54 3.26
C PRO A 45 12.91 -16.19 2.95
N TYR A 46 12.54 -14.89 2.96
CA TYR A 46 11.16 -14.42 2.81
C TYR A 46 10.92 -13.79 1.42
N HIS A 47 11.91 -13.03 0.89
CA HIS A 47 11.70 -12.18 -0.29
C HIS A 47 12.96 -12.09 -1.16
N HIS A 48 12.76 -11.89 -2.45
CA HIS A 48 13.74 -11.28 -3.33
C HIS A 48 13.53 -9.76 -3.28
N ILE A 49 14.47 -9.04 -2.66
CA ILE A 49 14.36 -7.63 -2.32
C ILE A 49 15.11 -6.79 -3.33
N ARG A 50 14.46 -5.79 -3.91
CA ARG A 50 15.09 -4.80 -4.79
C ARG A 50 14.73 -3.39 -4.36
N VAL A 51 15.70 -2.48 -4.48
CA VAL A 51 15.52 -1.04 -4.28
C VAL A 51 15.80 -0.35 -5.61
N VAL A 52 14.85 0.40 -6.10
CA VAL A 52 14.92 1.07 -7.41
C VAL A 52 14.60 2.55 -7.24
N ASP A 53 15.44 3.42 -7.84
CA ASP A 53 15.17 4.86 -7.93
C ASP A 53 14.66 5.19 -9.32
N ASP A 54 13.50 5.81 -9.39
CA ASP A 54 12.91 6.28 -10.64
C ASP A 54 12.21 7.63 -10.43
N HIS A 55 12.53 8.61 -11.29
CA HIS A 55 11.93 9.96 -11.26
C HIS A 55 11.85 10.62 -9.87
N GLY A 56 12.90 10.43 -9.04
CA GLY A 56 12.96 11.02 -7.69
C GLY A 56 12.15 10.26 -6.63
N ILE A 57 11.62 9.09 -6.98
CA ILE A 57 10.96 8.16 -6.07
C ILE A 57 11.83 6.91 -5.90
N ARG A 58 12.08 6.53 -4.66
CA ARG A 58 12.68 5.24 -4.30
C ARG A 58 11.59 4.26 -3.97
N THR A 59 11.63 3.08 -4.61
CA THR A 59 10.64 2.02 -4.42
C THR A 59 11.33 0.75 -3.93
N LEU A 60 10.77 0.15 -2.90
CA LEU A 60 11.08 -1.18 -2.40
C LEU A 60 10.19 -2.19 -3.10
N TYR A 61 10.80 -3.21 -3.65
CA TYR A 61 10.10 -4.34 -4.27
C TYR A 61 10.40 -5.63 -3.50
N PHE A 62 9.35 -6.42 -3.29
CA PHE A 62 9.47 -7.83 -2.93
C PHE A 62 9.04 -8.66 -4.14
N ASP A 63 9.97 -9.43 -4.70
CA ASP A 63 9.81 -10.11 -5.99
C ASP A 63 9.39 -9.11 -7.08
N ASN A 64 8.15 -9.15 -7.54
CA ASN A 64 7.62 -8.23 -8.56
C ASN A 64 6.62 -7.22 -8.01
N ALA A 65 6.33 -7.25 -6.71
CA ALA A 65 5.38 -6.34 -6.08
C ALA A 65 6.10 -5.12 -5.50
N ALA A 66 5.58 -3.92 -5.75
CA ALA A 66 6.00 -2.71 -5.08
C ALA A 66 5.36 -2.66 -3.69
N GLU A 67 6.18 -2.65 -2.64
CA GLU A 67 5.73 -2.75 -1.25
C GLU A 67 5.81 -1.42 -0.50
N SER A 68 6.77 -0.58 -0.85
CA SER A 68 6.90 0.76 -0.27
C SER A 68 7.49 1.73 -1.27
N SER A 69 7.15 3.00 -1.14
CA SER A 69 7.79 4.07 -1.90
C SER A 69 8.06 5.29 -1.03
N MET A 70 9.05 6.07 -1.41
CA MET A 70 9.51 7.27 -0.70
C MET A 70 10.02 8.29 -1.69
N SER A 71 9.67 9.56 -1.51
CA SER A 71 10.29 10.64 -2.27
C SER A 71 11.72 10.88 -1.78
N LEU A 72 12.67 10.97 -2.71
CA LEU A 72 14.08 11.27 -2.39
C LEU A 72 14.28 12.70 -1.89
N SER A 73 13.36 13.61 -2.18
CA SER A 73 13.39 15.00 -1.71
C SER A 73 12.69 15.23 -0.37
N ASN A 74 11.78 14.32 0.02
CA ASN A 74 11.01 14.39 1.27
C ASN A 74 10.57 13.00 1.69
N ASN A 75 11.21 12.44 2.71
CA ASN A 75 10.94 11.07 3.18
C ASN A 75 9.55 10.86 3.79
N ALA A 76 8.84 11.93 4.16
CA ALA A 76 7.44 11.86 4.57
C ALA A 76 6.46 11.86 3.39
N GLY A 77 6.94 11.94 2.14
CA GLY A 77 6.14 11.94 0.92
C GLY A 77 6.49 10.79 -0.02
N GLY A 78 5.68 10.62 -1.05
CA GLY A 78 5.86 9.58 -2.08
C GLY A 78 5.41 8.18 -1.65
N HIS A 79 4.76 8.06 -0.50
CA HIS A 79 4.21 6.80 0.03
C HIS A 79 2.91 6.39 -0.69
N PHE A 80 2.51 5.15 -0.53
CA PHE A 80 1.24 4.65 -1.05
C PHE A 80 0.04 5.18 -0.27
N GLU A 81 -1.06 5.48 -0.97
CA GLU A 81 -2.26 6.08 -0.39
C GLU A 81 -2.81 5.31 0.82
N TYR A 82 -2.76 3.97 0.81
CA TYR A 82 -3.35 3.19 1.88
C TYR A 82 -2.74 3.50 3.26
N THR A 83 -1.47 3.90 3.34
CA THR A 83 -0.82 4.24 4.61
C THR A 83 -1.43 5.46 5.27
N GLU A 84 -2.06 6.35 4.50
CA GLU A 84 -2.76 7.52 5.04
C GLU A 84 -4.00 7.13 5.87
N TYR A 85 -4.58 5.97 5.61
CA TYR A 85 -5.71 5.47 6.41
C TYR A 85 -5.29 4.90 7.77
N PHE A 86 -4.00 4.67 8.01
CA PHE A 86 -3.48 4.29 9.33
C PHE A 86 -3.57 5.44 10.36
N HIS A 87 -3.93 6.63 9.91
CA HIS A 87 -4.22 7.77 10.76
C HIS A 87 -5.71 7.90 11.14
N MET A 88 -6.60 7.12 10.53
CA MET A 88 -8.03 7.14 10.86
C MET A 88 -8.34 6.71 12.30
N PRO A 89 -7.58 5.83 12.97
CA PRO A 89 -7.79 5.46 14.37
C PRO A 89 -7.94 6.63 15.34
N TRP A 90 -7.32 7.77 15.08
CA TRP A 90 -7.49 8.98 15.88
C TRP A 90 -8.95 9.45 15.99
N LEU A 91 -9.83 9.02 15.08
CA LEU A 91 -11.27 9.33 15.12
C LEU A 91 -12.02 8.49 16.18
N TRP A 92 -11.43 7.39 16.66
CA TRP A 92 -12.00 6.53 17.72
C TRP A 92 -11.25 6.64 19.04
N ASN A 93 -9.93 6.78 18.97
CA ASN A 93 -9.09 7.02 20.15
C ASN A 93 -8.29 8.32 19.96
N THR A 94 -8.63 9.35 20.71
CA THR A 94 -7.98 10.68 20.65
C THR A 94 -6.71 10.77 21.48
N GLN A 95 -6.33 9.70 22.17
CA GLN A 95 -5.18 9.62 23.09
C GLN A 95 -4.29 8.42 22.72
N ILE A 96 -3.87 8.34 21.46
CA ILE A 96 -2.94 7.31 21.02
C ILE A 96 -1.54 7.72 21.48
N CYS A 97 -0.92 6.88 22.34
CA CYS A 97 0.43 7.07 22.86
C CYS A 97 1.33 5.88 22.53
N GLU A 98 0.78 4.67 22.50
CA GLU A 98 1.51 3.43 22.28
C GLU A 98 0.99 2.74 21.01
N VAL A 99 1.86 2.60 20.01
CA VAL A 99 1.54 1.98 18.72
C VAL A 99 2.42 0.76 18.50
N LEU A 100 1.79 -0.33 18.09
CA LEU A 100 2.46 -1.51 17.55
C LEU A 100 2.15 -1.62 16.06
N MET A 101 3.17 -1.81 15.23
CA MET A 101 3.01 -2.15 13.83
C MET A 101 3.67 -3.51 13.55
N ILE A 102 2.97 -4.38 12.83
CA ILE A 102 3.50 -5.65 12.31
C ILE A 102 3.68 -5.48 10.81
N GLY A 103 4.93 -5.57 10.37
CA GLY A 103 5.45 -5.23 9.04
C GLY A 103 6.11 -3.86 9.02
N LEU A 104 7.25 -3.75 8.33
CA LEU A 104 8.07 -2.54 8.21
C LEU A 104 8.07 -1.99 6.78
N GLY A 105 8.36 -2.84 5.82
CA GLY A 105 8.61 -2.39 4.46
C GLY A 105 9.73 -1.33 4.40
N GLY A 106 9.49 -0.24 3.69
CA GLY A 106 10.39 0.91 3.63
C GLY A 106 10.18 1.94 4.75
N GLY A 107 9.33 1.69 5.74
CA GLY A 107 9.15 2.57 6.89
C GLY A 107 8.29 3.81 6.64
N SER A 108 7.46 3.84 5.60
CA SER A 108 6.62 5.01 5.29
C SER A 108 5.71 5.41 6.44
N THR A 109 5.11 4.43 7.12
CA THR A 109 4.24 4.67 8.29
C THR A 109 5.04 5.22 9.47
N GLN A 110 6.25 4.70 9.73
CA GLN A 110 7.13 5.19 10.79
C GLN A 110 7.51 6.65 10.57
N HIS A 111 7.88 7.03 9.35
CA HIS A 111 8.19 8.42 9.00
C HIS A 111 7.00 9.35 9.21
N ALA A 112 5.80 8.90 8.80
CA ALA A 112 4.59 9.69 9.00
C ALA A 112 4.29 9.87 10.49
N PHE A 113 4.41 8.82 11.31
CA PHE A 113 4.15 8.92 12.75
C PHE A 113 5.21 9.76 13.46
N GLU A 114 6.50 9.61 13.12
CA GLU A 114 7.57 10.45 13.65
C GLU A 114 7.35 11.93 13.34
N HIS A 115 6.91 12.23 12.12
CA HIS A 115 6.69 13.60 11.66
C HIS A 115 5.44 14.25 12.29
N TYR A 116 4.31 13.54 12.29
CA TYR A 116 3.02 14.10 12.71
C TYR A 116 2.70 13.90 14.18
N TYR A 117 3.31 12.90 14.84
CA TYR A 117 3.03 12.51 16.23
C TYR A 117 4.33 12.19 17.00
N PRO A 118 5.22 13.16 17.18
CA PRO A 118 6.57 12.91 17.73
C PRO A 118 6.56 12.38 19.18
N ASP A 119 5.46 12.55 19.91
CA ASP A 119 5.33 12.05 21.29
C ASP A 119 4.85 10.60 21.38
N VAL A 120 4.41 10.01 20.26
CA VAL A 120 3.92 8.63 20.21
C VAL A 120 5.10 7.64 20.25
N SER A 121 5.00 6.65 21.13
CA SER A 121 5.90 5.48 21.12
C SER A 121 5.44 4.52 20.02
N PHE A 122 6.31 4.25 19.07
CA PHE A 122 6.01 3.44 17.90
C PHE A 122 6.96 2.24 17.83
N ARG A 123 6.44 1.04 18.02
CA ARG A 123 7.19 -0.21 17.91
C ARG A 123 6.79 -0.95 16.66
N THR A 124 7.77 -1.30 15.84
CA THR A 124 7.58 -2.10 14.64
C THR A 124 8.18 -3.48 14.83
N ILE A 125 7.43 -4.50 14.44
CA ILE A 125 7.90 -5.89 14.40
C ILE A 125 8.03 -6.29 12.93
N GLU A 126 9.24 -6.68 12.57
CA GLU A 126 9.59 -7.12 11.22
C GLU A 126 10.18 -8.53 11.28
N ILE A 127 9.67 -9.43 10.43
CA ILE A 127 10.14 -10.82 10.44
C ILE A 127 11.46 -10.99 9.70
N ASP A 128 11.71 -10.15 8.68
CA ASP A 128 12.88 -10.26 7.82
C ASP A 128 13.99 -9.27 8.23
N PRO A 129 15.12 -9.75 8.77
CA PRO A 129 16.23 -8.87 9.11
C PRO A 129 16.85 -8.16 7.89
N ALA A 130 16.67 -8.71 6.66
CA ALA A 130 17.13 -8.06 5.46
C ALA A 130 16.27 -6.83 5.11
N VAL A 131 14.94 -6.91 5.28
CA VAL A 131 14.03 -5.78 5.13
C VAL A 131 14.38 -4.66 6.12
N ALA A 132 14.59 -4.99 7.40
CA ALA A 132 14.96 -4.00 8.41
C ALA A 132 16.30 -3.31 8.08
N ARG A 133 17.28 -4.04 7.53
CA ARG A 133 18.53 -3.46 7.06
C ARG A 133 18.30 -2.52 5.88
N VAL A 134 17.55 -2.95 4.88
CA VAL A 134 17.22 -2.12 3.71
C VAL A 134 16.48 -0.85 4.10
N ALA A 135 15.52 -0.95 5.04
CA ALA A 135 14.81 0.22 5.56
C ALA A 135 15.74 1.24 6.21
N ARG A 136 16.74 0.79 6.97
CA ARG A 136 17.75 1.68 7.58
C ARG A 136 18.72 2.27 6.55
N ASP A 137 19.21 1.45 5.62
CA ASP A 137 20.28 1.83 4.71
C ASP A 137 19.78 2.70 3.54
N TYR A 138 18.57 2.41 3.05
CA TYR A 138 18.04 3.03 1.83
C TYR A 138 16.79 3.89 2.05
N PHE A 139 16.00 3.65 3.09
CA PHE A 139 14.75 4.36 3.34
C PHE A 139 14.78 5.27 4.56
N THR A 140 15.96 5.56 5.09
CA THR A 140 16.17 6.53 6.17
C THR A 140 15.47 6.20 7.50
N VAL A 141 15.02 4.97 7.71
CA VAL A 141 14.45 4.54 8.99
C VAL A 141 15.52 4.66 10.09
N ARG A 142 15.19 5.35 11.17
CA ARG A 142 16.07 5.54 12.32
C ARG A 142 15.34 5.11 13.59
N GLU A 143 16.07 4.45 14.46
CA GLU A 143 15.57 4.12 15.79
C GLU A 143 15.88 5.27 16.76
N SER A 144 15.01 5.48 17.70
CA SER A 144 15.10 6.47 18.77
C SER A 144 14.47 5.91 20.05
N ASP A 145 14.36 6.70 21.09
CA ASP A 145 13.62 6.30 22.29
C ASP A 145 12.13 6.06 22.00
N LYS A 146 11.58 6.72 20.99
CA LYS A 146 10.18 6.62 20.57
C LYS A 146 9.95 5.65 19.43
N GLN A 147 10.95 5.39 18.59
CA GLN A 147 10.84 4.55 17.40
C GLN A 147 11.72 3.30 17.56
N LYS A 148 11.14 2.12 17.60
CA LYS A 148 11.88 0.86 17.75
C LYS A 148 11.50 -0.12 16.66
N VAL A 149 12.50 -0.83 16.14
CA VAL A 149 12.31 -1.94 15.19
C VAL A 149 12.87 -3.21 15.81
N GLU A 150 12.04 -4.23 15.96
CA GLU A 150 12.41 -5.53 16.53
C GLU A 150 12.22 -6.64 15.50
N ILE A 151 13.22 -7.51 15.36
CA ILE A 151 13.16 -8.64 14.43
C ILE A 151 12.48 -9.82 15.14
N SER A 152 11.23 -10.09 14.74
CA SER A 152 10.43 -11.18 15.28
C SER A 152 9.23 -11.46 14.37
N ASP A 153 8.64 -12.67 14.49
CA ASP A 153 7.30 -12.91 14.05
C ASP A 153 6.29 -12.12 14.91
N GLY A 154 5.35 -11.41 14.27
CA GLY A 154 4.41 -10.52 14.95
C GLY A 154 3.50 -11.24 15.95
N ARG A 155 3.02 -12.45 15.64
CA ARG A 155 2.19 -13.25 16.54
C ARG A 155 2.99 -13.79 17.70
N VAL A 156 4.23 -14.25 17.47
CA VAL A 156 5.14 -14.70 18.51
C VAL A 156 5.49 -13.56 19.46
N PHE A 157 5.75 -12.37 18.92
CA PHE A 157 5.98 -11.18 19.72
C PHE A 157 4.81 -10.89 20.65
N LEU A 158 3.57 -10.82 20.13
CA LEU A 158 2.37 -10.58 20.94
C LEU A 158 2.21 -11.64 22.04
N ARG A 159 2.39 -12.92 21.74
CA ARG A 159 2.29 -14.00 22.74
C ARG A 159 3.28 -13.85 23.91
N ARG A 160 4.42 -13.23 23.68
CA ARG A 160 5.47 -13.01 24.70
C ARG A 160 5.37 -11.66 25.40
N SER A 161 4.68 -10.71 24.78
CA SER A 161 4.50 -9.36 25.29
C SER A 161 3.46 -9.32 26.41
N ARG A 162 3.60 -8.35 27.31
CA ARG A 162 2.56 -7.95 28.29
C ARG A 162 2.10 -6.51 28.05
N ALA A 163 2.69 -5.85 27.05
CA ALA A 163 2.37 -4.47 26.73
C ALA A 163 0.94 -4.34 26.17
N LYS A 164 0.36 -3.18 26.40
CA LYS A 164 -0.91 -2.76 25.82
C LYS A 164 -0.67 -1.62 24.84
N TYR A 165 -1.45 -1.58 23.78
CA TYR A 165 -1.32 -0.61 22.70
C TYR A 165 -2.64 0.11 22.48
N ASP A 166 -2.56 1.38 22.14
CA ASP A 166 -3.72 2.18 21.75
C ASP A 166 -4.07 1.96 20.29
N LEU A 167 -3.07 1.55 19.49
CA LEU A 167 -3.22 1.23 18.09
C LEU A 167 -2.34 0.03 17.72
N ILE A 168 -2.93 -0.95 17.06
CA ILE A 168 -2.19 -2.03 16.38
C ILE A 168 -2.41 -1.89 14.88
N ILE A 169 -1.32 -1.78 14.12
CA ILE A 169 -1.31 -1.69 12.65
C ILE A 169 -0.79 -3.01 12.09
N LEU A 170 -1.53 -3.61 11.17
CA LEU A 170 -1.16 -4.84 10.47
C LEU A 170 -0.95 -4.52 9.00
N ASP A 171 0.29 -4.61 8.56
CA ASP A 171 0.72 -4.34 7.18
C ASP A 171 1.86 -5.29 6.80
N ALA A 172 1.60 -6.59 6.96
CA ALA A 172 2.55 -7.66 6.71
C ALA A 172 2.07 -8.54 5.55
N TYR A 173 2.96 -8.73 4.59
CA TYR A 173 2.72 -9.57 3.42
C TYR A 173 3.89 -10.53 3.21
N LEU A 174 3.59 -11.71 2.71
CA LEU A 174 4.57 -12.69 2.25
C LEU A 174 4.47 -12.86 0.76
N SER A 175 5.58 -12.87 0.08
CA SER A 175 5.65 -13.21 -1.33
C SER A 175 5.36 -14.69 -1.51
N GLY A 176 4.50 -15.01 -2.45
CA GLY A 176 4.12 -16.37 -2.78
C GLY A 176 4.15 -16.58 -4.30
N ARG A 177 3.94 -17.84 -4.71
CA ARG A 177 3.91 -18.22 -6.14
C ARG A 177 2.88 -17.43 -6.96
N TYR A 178 1.83 -16.93 -6.31
CA TYR A 178 0.70 -16.26 -6.96
C TYR A 178 0.62 -14.76 -6.62
N GLY A 179 1.69 -14.17 -6.10
CA GLY A 179 1.76 -12.78 -5.64
C GLY A 179 1.87 -12.66 -4.13
N SER A 180 1.85 -11.44 -3.62
CA SER A 180 1.89 -11.17 -2.20
C SER A 180 0.55 -11.54 -1.54
N SER A 181 0.61 -12.21 -0.40
CA SER A 181 -0.56 -12.60 0.40
C SER A 181 -0.35 -12.29 1.88
N ILE A 182 -1.45 -12.12 2.59
CA ILE A 182 -1.46 -11.99 4.04
C ILE A 182 -0.95 -13.30 4.66
N PRO A 183 -0.02 -13.27 5.64
CA PRO A 183 0.37 -14.46 6.38
C PRO A 183 -0.83 -15.11 7.07
N GLN A 184 -1.09 -16.40 6.80
CA GLN A 184 -2.28 -17.09 7.31
C GLN A 184 -2.47 -16.92 8.82
N HIS A 185 -1.38 -17.09 9.60
CA HIS A 185 -1.39 -17.03 11.06
C HIS A 185 -1.64 -15.61 11.62
N LEU A 186 -1.64 -14.56 10.78
CA LEU A 186 -2.00 -13.18 11.12
C LEU A 186 -3.41 -12.80 10.64
N ALA A 187 -4.18 -13.74 10.07
CA ALA A 187 -5.51 -13.51 9.53
C ALA A 187 -6.62 -14.24 10.30
N THR A 188 -6.28 -14.98 11.36
CA THR A 188 -7.20 -15.89 12.05
C THR A 188 -7.93 -15.21 13.21
N LYS A 189 -9.08 -15.73 13.57
CA LYS A 189 -9.86 -15.32 14.73
C LYS A 189 -8.99 -15.34 16.00
N GLU A 190 -8.22 -16.40 16.20
CA GLU A 190 -7.36 -16.60 17.37
C GLU A 190 -6.24 -15.55 17.43
N PHE A 191 -5.72 -15.14 16.28
CA PHE A 191 -4.78 -14.02 16.22
C PHE A 191 -5.44 -12.69 16.57
N PHE A 192 -6.65 -12.45 16.06
CA PHE A 192 -7.36 -11.20 16.40
C PHE A 192 -7.82 -11.14 17.86
N GLU A 193 -8.16 -12.27 18.48
CA GLU A 193 -8.40 -12.36 19.91
C GLU A 193 -7.13 -12.00 20.70
N LEU A 194 -5.98 -12.55 20.32
CA LEU A 194 -4.68 -12.19 20.89
C LEU A 194 -4.37 -10.70 20.70
N ALA A 195 -4.57 -10.15 19.51
CA ALA A 195 -4.34 -8.72 19.24
C ALA A 195 -5.29 -7.83 20.06
N ARG A 196 -6.58 -8.18 20.14
CA ARG A 196 -7.55 -7.46 20.99
C ARG A 196 -7.13 -7.47 22.46
N ASP A 197 -6.64 -8.60 22.97
CA ASP A 197 -6.18 -8.72 24.34
C ASP A 197 -4.92 -7.87 24.61
N HIS A 198 -4.24 -7.37 23.59
CA HIS A 198 -3.14 -6.41 23.69
C HIS A 198 -3.56 -4.96 23.40
N LEU A 199 -4.82 -4.71 23.12
CA LEU A 199 -5.34 -3.35 23.01
C LEU A 199 -5.74 -2.78 24.39
N THR A 200 -5.63 -1.46 24.52
CA THR A 200 -6.25 -0.71 25.62
C THR A 200 -7.78 -0.70 25.45
N ALA A 201 -8.52 -0.25 26.47
CA ALA A 201 -9.98 -0.22 26.43
C ALA A 201 -10.56 0.57 25.23
N ASN A 202 -9.86 1.62 24.79
CA ASN A 202 -10.22 2.41 23.61
C ASN A 202 -9.34 2.07 22.39
N GLY A 203 -8.63 0.95 22.47
CA GLY A 203 -7.68 0.57 21.44
C GLY A 203 -8.35 0.26 20.11
N VAL A 204 -7.59 0.48 19.05
CA VAL A 204 -8.01 0.29 17.66
C VAL A 204 -7.02 -0.61 16.95
N LEU A 205 -7.53 -1.52 16.14
CA LEU A 205 -6.74 -2.32 15.22
C LEU A 205 -7.04 -1.86 13.79
N VAL A 206 -6.02 -1.65 12.98
CA VAL A 206 -6.15 -1.45 11.53
C VAL A 206 -5.38 -2.50 10.77
N TYR A 207 -5.96 -2.97 9.66
CA TYR A 207 -5.35 -3.98 8.80
C TYR A 207 -5.44 -3.55 7.34
N ASN A 208 -4.30 -3.46 6.67
CA ASN A 208 -4.24 -3.30 5.23
C ASN A 208 -4.49 -4.64 4.55
N VAL A 209 -5.52 -4.72 3.72
CA VAL A 209 -5.90 -5.92 2.96
C VAL A 209 -5.86 -5.61 1.48
N ALA A 210 -5.00 -6.30 0.74
CA ALA A 210 -4.99 -6.26 -0.71
C ALA A 210 -6.26 -6.96 -1.23
N GLY A 211 -7.20 -6.18 -1.76
CA GLY A 211 -8.49 -6.63 -2.22
C GLY A 211 -9.46 -5.48 -2.47
N THR A 212 -10.72 -5.80 -2.75
CA THR A 212 -11.79 -4.84 -3.06
C THR A 212 -13.02 -5.10 -2.21
N VAL A 213 -13.90 -4.11 -2.08
CA VAL A 213 -15.15 -4.28 -1.32
C VAL A 213 -16.23 -5.03 -2.11
N SER A 214 -16.07 -5.17 -3.43
CA SER A 214 -17.01 -5.85 -4.32
C SER A 214 -16.32 -6.34 -5.58
N GLY A 215 -16.87 -7.36 -6.22
CA GLY A 215 -16.34 -7.93 -7.44
C GLY A 215 -15.11 -8.81 -7.21
N TRP A 216 -14.18 -8.80 -8.16
CA TRP A 216 -12.96 -9.59 -8.10
C TRP A 216 -12.07 -9.17 -6.90
N HIS A 217 -11.41 -10.11 -6.24
CA HIS A 217 -10.65 -9.92 -5.01
C HIS A 217 -11.45 -9.41 -3.79
N SER A 218 -12.77 -9.51 -3.80
CA SER A 218 -13.58 -9.11 -2.66
C SER A 218 -13.69 -10.18 -1.57
N ASP A 219 -13.39 -11.45 -1.87
CA ASP A 219 -13.59 -12.54 -0.94
C ASP A 219 -12.62 -12.49 0.25
N ILE A 220 -11.39 -12.08 0.03
CA ILE A 220 -10.43 -11.86 1.13
C ILE A 220 -10.91 -10.74 2.06
N VAL A 221 -11.39 -9.61 1.51
CA VAL A 221 -11.92 -8.50 2.31
C VAL A 221 -13.17 -8.92 3.08
N GLY A 222 -14.07 -9.70 2.45
CA GLY A 222 -15.26 -10.25 3.10
C GLY A 222 -14.93 -11.20 4.24
N ALA A 223 -13.96 -12.11 4.04
CA ALA A 223 -13.51 -13.05 5.07
C ALA A 223 -12.83 -12.33 6.24
N MET A 224 -11.93 -11.37 5.96
CA MET A 224 -11.27 -10.56 6.97
C MET A 224 -12.27 -9.72 7.77
N TYR A 225 -13.22 -9.05 7.10
CA TYR A 225 -14.29 -8.30 7.76
C TYR A 225 -15.10 -9.20 8.70
N ARG A 226 -15.50 -10.38 8.23
CA ARG A 226 -16.28 -11.33 9.01
C ARG A 226 -15.49 -11.88 10.19
N THR A 227 -14.22 -12.19 10.00
CA THR A 227 -13.35 -12.73 11.05
C THR A 227 -13.08 -11.68 12.13
N LEU A 228 -12.82 -10.43 11.75
CA LEU A 228 -12.72 -9.31 12.70
C LEU A 228 -14.04 -9.08 13.44
N GLY A 229 -15.18 -9.19 12.74
CA GLY A 229 -16.51 -8.95 13.30
C GLY A 229 -16.97 -9.95 14.34
N VAL A 230 -16.37 -11.15 14.43
CA VAL A 230 -16.64 -12.10 15.55
C VAL A 230 -15.76 -11.81 16.79
N VAL A 231 -14.74 -10.95 16.65
CA VAL A 231 -13.84 -10.60 17.74
C VAL A 231 -14.09 -9.19 18.27
N PHE A 232 -14.36 -8.24 17.38
CA PHE A 232 -14.55 -6.83 17.71
C PHE A 232 -16.01 -6.41 17.57
N PRO A 233 -16.54 -5.57 18.48
CA PRO A 233 -17.91 -5.09 18.40
C PRO A 233 -18.20 -4.25 17.15
N GLN A 234 -17.20 -3.54 16.60
CA GLN A 234 -17.36 -2.71 15.41
C GLN A 234 -16.19 -2.90 14.44
N VAL A 235 -16.51 -3.06 13.17
CA VAL A 235 -15.54 -3.09 12.06
C VAL A 235 -16.00 -2.13 10.98
N TYR A 236 -15.05 -1.36 10.43
CA TYR A 236 -15.25 -0.36 9.38
C TYR A 236 -14.25 -0.59 8.25
N LEU A 237 -14.56 -0.04 7.07
CA LEU A 237 -13.77 -0.21 5.86
C LEU A 237 -13.41 1.15 5.30
N PHE A 238 -12.20 1.27 4.79
CA PHE A 238 -11.69 2.40 4.02
C PHE A 238 -11.10 1.87 2.70
N PRO A 239 -11.93 1.76 1.63
CA PRO A 239 -11.41 1.42 0.31
C PRO A 239 -10.46 2.50 -0.18
N VAL A 240 -9.31 2.08 -0.71
CA VAL A 240 -8.29 2.95 -1.29
C VAL A 240 -8.64 3.25 -2.75
N THR A 241 -8.35 4.46 -3.23
CA THR A 241 -8.74 4.87 -4.59
C THR A 241 -7.68 4.60 -5.63
N THR A 242 -6.40 4.60 -5.25
CA THR A 242 -5.25 4.47 -6.15
C THR A 242 -4.71 3.04 -6.26
N SER A 243 -5.20 2.12 -5.43
CA SER A 243 -4.78 0.73 -5.41
C SER A 243 -5.91 -0.21 -5.00
N MET A 244 -5.71 -1.51 -5.23
CA MET A 244 -6.65 -2.54 -4.75
C MET A 244 -6.35 -2.89 -3.29
N ASN A 245 -6.50 -1.89 -2.40
CA ASN A 245 -6.37 -2.08 -0.96
C ASN A 245 -7.66 -1.63 -0.26
N VAL A 246 -7.98 -2.29 0.82
CA VAL A 246 -9.01 -1.87 1.76
C VAL A 246 -8.40 -1.88 3.15
N VAL A 247 -8.37 -0.74 3.83
CA VAL A 247 -7.95 -0.69 5.22
C VAL A 247 -9.17 -0.99 6.10
N LEU A 248 -9.13 -2.10 6.83
CA LEU A 248 -10.13 -2.46 7.83
C LEU A 248 -9.75 -1.83 9.17
N LEU A 249 -10.72 -1.24 9.85
CA LEU A 249 -10.55 -0.68 11.18
C LEU A 249 -11.51 -1.38 12.13
N ALA A 250 -10.96 -2.03 13.15
CA ALA A 250 -11.72 -2.69 14.21
C ALA A 250 -11.48 -1.98 15.55
N THR A 251 -12.53 -1.80 16.35
CA THR A 251 -12.45 -1.10 17.62
C THR A 251 -13.21 -1.83 18.72
N CYS A 252 -12.71 -1.73 19.95
CA CYS A 252 -13.37 -2.25 21.15
C CYS A 252 -14.57 -1.42 21.59
N SER A 253 -14.78 -0.24 21.01
CA SER A 253 -15.95 0.61 21.33
C SER A 253 -17.26 -0.07 20.89
N PRO A 254 -18.26 -0.17 21.76
CA PRO A 254 -19.58 -0.71 21.39
C PRO A 254 -20.40 0.29 20.54
N VAL A 255 -20.01 1.55 20.52
CA VAL A 255 -20.76 2.63 19.85
C VAL A 255 -20.45 2.59 18.35
N ARG A 256 -21.50 2.37 17.55
CA ARG A 256 -21.40 2.38 16.10
C ARG A 256 -21.20 3.79 15.57
N ALA A 257 -20.16 4.00 14.79
CA ALA A 257 -19.93 5.26 14.09
C ALA A 257 -20.72 5.30 12.77
N ASN A 258 -21.14 6.49 12.39
CA ASN A 258 -21.68 6.81 11.07
C ASN A 258 -20.79 7.87 10.38
N LEU A 259 -20.98 8.07 9.10
CA LEU A 259 -20.14 8.97 8.29
C LEU A 259 -20.19 10.42 8.81
N ASP A 260 -21.36 10.92 9.20
CA ASP A 260 -21.51 12.31 9.66
C ASP A 260 -20.79 12.52 11.00
N GLY A 261 -20.88 11.56 11.91
CA GLY A 261 -20.14 11.58 13.18
C GLY A 261 -18.61 11.53 12.96
N VAL A 262 -18.16 10.73 11.99
CA VAL A 262 -16.73 10.63 11.64
C VAL A 262 -16.23 11.93 10.98
N ARG A 263 -17.02 12.53 10.07
CA ARG A 263 -16.73 13.85 9.48
C ARG A 263 -16.64 14.95 10.53
N TRP A 264 -17.59 14.96 11.46
CA TRP A 264 -17.59 15.94 12.55
C TRP A 264 -16.34 15.82 13.42
N ARG A 265 -15.97 14.62 13.85
CA ARG A 265 -14.74 14.38 14.62
C ARG A 265 -13.50 14.80 13.86
N ALA A 266 -13.40 14.46 12.57
CA ALA A 266 -12.28 14.86 11.71
C ALA A 266 -12.17 16.40 11.63
N ALA A 267 -13.29 17.10 11.48
CA ALA A 267 -13.31 18.56 11.47
C ALA A 267 -12.81 19.16 12.81
N GLN A 268 -13.29 18.63 13.95
CA GLN A 268 -12.85 19.06 15.27
C GLN A 268 -11.35 18.84 15.49
N MET A 269 -10.83 17.66 15.11
CA MET A 269 -9.42 17.34 15.32
C MET A 269 -8.49 18.16 14.44
N THR A 270 -8.86 18.43 13.19
CA THR A 270 -8.07 19.29 12.29
C THR A 270 -8.15 20.75 12.72
N GLN A 271 -9.31 21.25 13.16
CA GLN A 271 -9.46 22.61 13.69
C GLN A 271 -8.63 22.80 14.96
N ALA A 272 -8.62 21.83 15.85
CA ALA A 272 -7.81 21.83 17.07
C ALA A 272 -6.30 21.58 16.81
N ARG A 273 -5.88 21.41 15.56
CA ARG A 273 -4.52 21.06 15.15
C ARG A 273 -3.95 19.78 15.81
N ARG A 274 -4.82 18.89 16.24
CA ARG A 274 -4.40 17.57 16.76
C ARG A 274 -3.95 16.63 15.63
N ILE A 275 -4.52 16.82 14.44
CA ILE A 275 -4.14 16.12 13.22
C ILE A 275 -3.83 17.17 12.16
N THR A 276 -2.61 17.13 11.65
CA THR A 276 -2.09 18.08 10.67
C THR A 276 -1.78 17.44 9.32
N ILE A 277 -2.05 16.14 9.18
CA ILE A 277 -1.81 15.40 7.94
C ILE A 277 -2.63 15.99 6.80
N PRO A 278 -2.01 16.33 5.67
CA PRO A 278 -2.72 16.78 4.50
C PRO A 278 -3.75 15.75 4.02
N GLY A 279 -4.91 16.19 3.58
CA GLY A 279 -5.93 15.31 3.04
C GLY A 279 -6.71 14.47 4.07
N PHE A 280 -6.42 14.56 5.38
CA PHE A 280 -7.08 13.74 6.40
C PHE A 280 -8.61 13.78 6.31
N ARG A 281 -9.21 14.96 6.17
CA ARG A 281 -10.67 15.11 6.04
C ARG A 281 -11.22 14.49 4.76
N GLN A 282 -10.46 14.50 3.68
CA GLN A 282 -10.85 13.89 2.40
C GLN A 282 -10.84 12.37 2.51
N ARG A 283 -9.87 11.79 3.23
CA ARG A 283 -9.79 10.33 3.46
C ARG A 283 -10.99 9.79 4.24
N VAL A 284 -11.62 10.60 5.08
CA VAL A 284 -12.85 10.23 5.81
C VAL A 284 -14.00 9.87 4.87
N GLU A 285 -14.05 10.41 3.65
CA GLU A 285 -15.09 10.12 2.67
C GLU A 285 -15.06 8.65 2.17
N ALA A 286 -13.94 7.98 2.33
CA ALA A 286 -13.82 6.54 2.06
C ALA A 286 -14.48 5.66 3.14
N PHE A 287 -14.87 6.22 4.30
CA PHE A 287 -15.49 5.47 5.39
C PHE A 287 -16.72 4.68 4.95
N ARG A 288 -16.76 3.40 5.30
CA ARG A 288 -17.91 2.51 5.12
C ARG A 288 -18.20 1.76 6.41
N SER A 289 -19.45 1.87 6.89
CA SER A 289 -19.93 1.14 8.07
C SER A 289 -20.70 -0.14 7.70
N ALA A 290 -21.11 -0.29 6.46
CA ALA A 290 -21.79 -1.48 5.97
C ALA A 290 -20.76 -2.61 5.67
N ALA A 291 -21.16 -3.84 5.97
CA ALA A 291 -20.40 -5.03 5.59
C ALA A 291 -20.28 -5.13 4.05
N PRO A 292 -19.19 -5.70 3.52
CA PRO A 292 -19.14 -6.12 2.13
C PRO A 292 -20.30 -7.04 1.77
N ALA A 293 -20.87 -6.89 0.58
CA ALA A 293 -22.07 -7.65 0.18
C ALA A 293 -21.88 -9.17 0.20
N ASN A 294 -20.63 -9.64 -0.01
CA ASN A 294 -20.27 -11.06 0.01
C ASN A 294 -19.86 -11.57 1.39
N ALA A 295 -19.74 -10.73 2.42
CA ALA A 295 -19.21 -11.12 3.72
C ALA A 295 -19.94 -12.30 4.34
N SER A 296 -21.27 -12.39 4.22
CA SER A 296 -22.06 -13.47 4.78
C SER A 296 -21.71 -14.86 4.18
N ARG A 297 -21.16 -14.90 2.97
CA ARG A 297 -20.76 -16.12 2.27
C ARG A 297 -19.30 -16.48 2.46
N CYS A 298 -18.48 -15.54 2.94
CA CYS A 298 -17.07 -15.76 3.19
C CYS A 298 -16.85 -16.57 4.49
N PRO A 299 -15.78 -17.37 4.59
CA PRO A 299 -15.46 -18.09 5.82
C PRO A 299 -15.04 -17.13 6.94
N ILE A 300 -15.19 -17.57 8.19
CA ILE A 300 -14.43 -17.07 9.32
C ILE A 300 -13.10 -17.81 9.28
N LEU A 301 -11.99 -17.05 9.27
CA LEU A 301 -10.66 -17.61 9.24
C LEU A 301 -10.25 -18.04 10.66
N THR A 302 -9.75 -19.26 10.80
CA THR A 302 -9.28 -19.83 12.08
C THR A 302 -7.90 -20.43 11.89
N ASP A 303 -7.21 -20.76 12.99
CA ASP A 303 -5.89 -21.40 12.90
C ASP A 303 -5.94 -22.74 12.14
N ASP A 304 -7.09 -23.43 12.18
CA ASP A 304 -7.29 -24.68 11.45
C ASP A 304 -7.70 -24.47 9.98
N PHE A 305 -8.23 -23.29 9.63
CA PHE A 305 -8.74 -23.00 8.29
C PHE A 305 -8.63 -21.52 7.93
N ALA A 306 -7.58 -21.17 7.19
CA ALA A 306 -7.35 -19.81 6.71
C ALA A 306 -6.80 -19.80 5.25
N PRO A 307 -7.65 -20.06 4.23
CA PRO A 307 -7.22 -20.16 2.84
C PRO A 307 -7.00 -18.79 2.19
N VAL A 308 -6.17 -17.94 2.78
CA VAL A 308 -5.96 -16.54 2.37
C VAL A 308 -5.49 -16.39 0.92
N GLU A 309 -4.60 -17.28 0.45
CA GLU A 309 -4.12 -17.26 -0.94
C GLU A 309 -5.25 -17.51 -1.94
N GLY A 310 -6.10 -18.52 -1.64
CA GLY A 310 -7.26 -18.85 -2.47
C GLY A 310 -8.27 -17.70 -2.53
N LEU A 311 -8.52 -17.04 -1.40
CA LEU A 311 -9.42 -15.90 -1.31
C LEU A 311 -8.87 -14.65 -2.01
N SER A 312 -7.55 -14.45 -1.99
CA SER A 312 -6.87 -13.36 -2.70
C SER A 312 -6.82 -13.60 -4.21
N GLY A 313 -6.74 -14.87 -4.66
CA GLY A 313 -6.69 -15.24 -6.07
C GLY A 313 -8.04 -15.30 -6.78
N GLY A 314 -9.16 -15.08 -6.07
CA GLY A 314 -10.52 -15.10 -6.61
C GLY A 314 -10.98 -16.52 -7.01
N TYR A 315 -11.72 -17.19 -6.15
CA TYR A 315 -12.62 -18.27 -6.53
C TYR A 315 -13.78 -17.67 -7.33
N GLY A 316 -13.61 -17.48 -8.63
CA GLY A 316 -14.70 -16.96 -9.45
C GLY A 316 -14.31 -16.26 -10.73
N ASN A 317 -13.23 -16.67 -11.37
CA ASN A 317 -13.09 -16.39 -12.78
C ASN A 317 -13.87 -17.46 -13.56
N PRO A 318 -15.09 -17.17 -14.09
CA PRO A 318 -15.84 -18.14 -14.86
C PRO A 318 -15.15 -18.56 -16.18
N ASP A 319 -14.10 -17.84 -16.59
CA ASP A 319 -13.34 -18.14 -17.81
C ASP A 319 -12.26 -19.22 -17.65
N ARG A 320 -11.97 -19.73 -16.43
CA ARG A 320 -11.02 -20.85 -16.24
C ARG A 320 -11.59 -22.23 -16.54
N THR A 321 -12.88 -22.36 -16.84
CA THR A 321 -13.51 -23.63 -17.22
C THR A 321 -13.57 -23.85 -18.74
N ARG A 322 -12.97 -22.97 -19.56
CA ARG A 322 -12.89 -23.14 -21.01
C ARG A 322 -11.43 -23.03 -21.46
N SER A 323 -10.71 -24.11 -21.35
CA SER A 323 -9.59 -24.45 -22.26
C SER A 323 -9.59 -25.95 -22.46
N PRO A 324 -9.42 -26.37 -23.73
CA PRO A 324 -9.74 -27.70 -24.22
C PRO A 324 -8.81 -28.79 -23.73
#